data_201d1eb69e555d9f8ecc12b0c0c6ff6c
#
_entry.id   201d1eb69e555d9f8ecc12b0c0c6ff6c
#
_cell.length_a   1.000
_cell.length_b   1.000
_cell.length_c   1.000
_cell.angle_alpha   90.00
_cell.angle_beta   90.00
_cell.angle_gamma   90.00
#
_symmetry.space_group_name_H-M   'P 1'
#
loop_
_entity.id
_entity.type
_entity.pdbx_description
1 polymer ?
#
loop_
_entity_poly.entity_id
_entity_poly.type
_entity_poly.pdbx_seq_one_letter_code
_entity_poly.pdbx_strand_id
1 'polypeptide(L)'
;MAHVEYVRREDATDHVSEILSQWEGEGGGTVNRSLLLDALANHPALLEGMYTLLDRTIRGGRLDRDLKELVSVVVSQANDCAYCTASHRENLLEIVSMPEERFEAVRAGEYDALPEHERAAARFAEQVALDPKGIDEEALDTLYAAGFDEEDMVELLGVAGTFVAANTYVDALSIQPGDREEAYAGAETDTAGDSDTDR
;
A
#
# COMPACT_ATOMS: atom_id res chain seq x y z
N MET A 1 1.58 -5.08 -19.57
CA MET A 1 1.82 -3.66 -19.94
C MET A 1 0.60 -2.87 -19.51
N ALA A 2 0.78 -1.84 -18.73
CA ALA A 2 -0.32 -0.99 -18.26
C ALA A 2 -1.08 -0.33 -19.42
N HIS A 3 -2.35 0.01 -19.17
CA HIS A 3 -3.23 0.66 -20.16
C HIS A 3 -2.97 2.17 -20.31
N VAL A 4 -2.15 2.76 -19.45
CA VAL A 4 -1.73 4.16 -19.48
C VAL A 4 -0.22 4.25 -19.33
N GLU A 5 0.37 5.35 -19.78
CA GLU A 5 1.78 5.63 -19.57
C GLU A 5 2.04 6.00 -18.09
N TYR A 6 3.17 5.58 -17.56
CA TYR A 6 3.64 6.03 -16.25
C TYR A 6 4.30 7.40 -16.38
N VAL A 7 3.75 8.40 -15.72
CA VAL A 7 4.31 9.74 -15.69
C VAL A 7 5.50 9.76 -14.74
N ARG A 8 6.69 10.02 -15.26
CA ARG A 8 7.90 10.14 -14.46
C ARG A 8 7.99 11.53 -13.82
N ARG A 9 8.61 11.60 -12.66
CA ARG A 9 8.77 12.86 -11.92
C ARG A 9 9.48 13.94 -12.76
N GLU A 10 10.51 13.56 -13.52
CA GLU A 10 11.29 14.46 -14.37
C GLU A 10 10.50 15.02 -15.56
N ASP A 11 9.45 14.31 -16.00
CA ASP A 11 8.58 14.71 -17.12
C ASP A 11 7.27 15.38 -16.66
N ALA A 12 7.07 15.44 -15.34
CA ALA A 12 5.84 15.93 -14.74
C ALA A 12 5.83 17.46 -14.59
N THR A 13 4.62 18.03 -14.45
CA THR A 13 4.49 19.44 -14.00
C THR A 13 4.99 19.59 -12.58
N ASP A 14 5.39 20.80 -12.19
CA ASP A 14 5.92 21.09 -10.85
C ASP A 14 5.03 20.54 -9.73
N HIS A 15 3.70 20.72 -9.82
CA HIS A 15 2.75 20.22 -8.82
C HIS A 15 2.72 18.68 -8.73
N VAL A 16 2.69 17.99 -9.87
CA VAL A 16 2.73 16.52 -9.91
C VAL A 16 4.07 15.99 -9.40
N SER A 17 5.17 16.61 -9.83
CA SER A 17 6.53 16.29 -9.39
C SER A 17 6.70 16.43 -7.88
N GLU A 18 6.09 17.47 -7.28
CA GLU A 18 6.10 17.68 -5.84
C GLU A 18 5.39 16.54 -5.09
N ILE A 19 4.18 16.14 -5.52
CA ILE A 19 3.43 15.04 -4.91
C ILE A 19 4.22 13.74 -4.99
N LEU A 20 4.75 13.40 -6.17
CA LEU A 20 5.55 12.18 -6.34
C LEU A 20 6.80 12.20 -5.47
N SER A 21 7.48 13.35 -5.35
CA SER A 21 8.65 13.53 -4.50
C SER A 21 8.34 13.38 -3.02
N GLN A 22 7.20 13.89 -2.54
CA GLN A 22 6.75 13.74 -1.16
C GLN A 22 6.48 12.27 -0.83
N TRP A 23 5.89 11.51 -1.77
CA TRP A 23 5.69 10.08 -1.59
C TRP A 23 6.99 9.30 -1.49
N GLU A 24 7.93 9.55 -2.39
CA GLU A 24 9.23 8.90 -2.45
C GLU A 24 10.15 9.28 -1.27
N GLY A 25 10.15 10.56 -0.87
CA GLY A 25 11.12 11.13 0.07
C GLY A 25 10.94 10.70 1.52
N GLU A 26 9.72 10.45 1.97
CA GLU A 26 9.41 10.12 3.37
C GLU A 26 9.77 8.69 3.78
N GLY A 27 10.13 7.84 2.85
CA GLY A 27 10.53 6.44 3.13
C GLY A 27 11.87 6.02 2.55
N GLY A 28 12.53 6.88 1.79
CA GLY A 28 13.90 6.72 1.29
C GLY A 28 14.13 5.53 0.35
N GLY A 29 14.31 5.79 -0.93
CA GLY A 29 14.80 4.82 -1.92
C GLY A 29 13.77 4.38 -2.97
N THR A 30 14.26 3.65 -3.97
CA THR A 30 13.47 3.10 -5.10
C THR A 30 12.34 2.17 -4.67
N VAL A 31 12.39 1.63 -3.46
CA VAL A 31 11.37 0.76 -2.86
C VAL A 31 10.03 1.47 -2.70
N ASN A 32 10.01 2.80 -2.54
CA ASN A 32 8.79 3.56 -2.28
C ASN A 32 8.12 4.14 -3.52
N ARG A 33 8.66 3.95 -4.71
CA ARG A 33 7.98 4.39 -5.94
C ARG A 33 6.72 3.57 -6.18
N SER A 34 5.61 4.25 -6.42
CA SER A 34 4.30 3.64 -6.63
C SER A 34 3.87 3.80 -8.09
N LEU A 35 3.86 2.70 -8.85
CA LEU A 35 3.33 2.72 -10.22
C LEU A 35 1.85 3.14 -10.28
N LEU A 36 1.10 2.93 -9.21
CA LEU A 36 -0.26 3.46 -9.10
C LEU A 36 -0.26 5.00 -9.16
N LEU A 37 0.61 5.65 -8.37
CA LEU A 37 0.68 7.12 -8.36
C LEU A 37 1.23 7.64 -9.69
N ASP A 38 2.23 6.98 -10.28
CA ASP A 38 2.76 7.35 -11.61
C ASP A 38 1.69 7.22 -12.71
N ALA A 39 0.82 6.21 -12.64
CA ALA A 39 -0.31 6.07 -13.55
C ALA A 39 -1.39 7.13 -13.31
N LEU A 40 -1.72 7.41 -12.03
CA LEU A 40 -2.70 8.45 -11.66
C LEU A 40 -2.19 9.86 -11.95
N ALA A 41 -0.90 10.08 -12.11
CA ALA A 41 -0.29 11.36 -12.47
C ALA A 41 -0.76 11.89 -13.85
N ASN A 42 -1.33 11.03 -14.70
CA ASN A 42 -2.06 11.44 -15.90
C ASN A 42 -3.30 12.32 -15.58
N HIS A 43 -3.78 12.33 -14.34
CA HIS A 43 -4.87 13.17 -13.86
C HIS A 43 -4.51 13.79 -12.51
N PRO A 44 -3.88 14.99 -12.48
CA PRO A 44 -3.30 15.58 -11.27
C PRO A 44 -4.22 15.65 -10.06
N ALA A 45 -5.49 15.99 -10.24
CA ALA A 45 -6.45 16.06 -9.13
C ALA A 45 -6.78 14.67 -8.54
N LEU A 46 -6.76 13.61 -9.35
CA LEU A 46 -6.96 12.25 -8.86
C LEU A 46 -5.70 11.73 -8.15
N LEU A 47 -4.52 12.06 -8.67
CA LEU A 47 -3.25 11.80 -8.00
C LEU A 47 -3.23 12.43 -6.60
N GLU A 48 -3.55 13.73 -6.49
CA GLU A 48 -3.56 14.45 -5.21
C GLU A 48 -4.55 13.82 -4.21
N GLY A 49 -5.75 13.44 -4.67
CA GLY A 49 -6.75 12.77 -3.84
C GLY A 49 -6.28 11.42 -3.34
N MET A 50 -5.72 10.57 -4.20
CA MET A 50 -5.21 9.25 -3.83
C MET A 50 -3.96 9.36 -2.94
N TYR A 51 -3.02 10.26 -3.27
CA TYR A 51 -1.87 10.54 -2.44
C TYR A 51 -2.29 10.93 -1.02
N THR A 52 -3.21 11.90 -0.91
CA THR A 52 -3.70 12.36 0.40
C THR A 52 -4.34 11.23 1.19
N LEU A 53 -5.15 10.39 0.54
CA LEU A 53 -5.80 9.26 1.19
C LEU A 53 -4.77 8.23 1.68
N LEU A 54 -3.82 7.83 0.84
CA LEU A 54 -2.74 6.92 1.20
C LEU A 54 -1.86 7.47 2.33
N ASP A 55 -1.48 8.75 2.25
CA ASP A 55 -0.69 9.41 3.28
C ASP A 55 -1.40 9.40 4.65
N ARG A 56 -2.68 9.74 4.69
CA ARG A 56 -3.46 9.79 5.93
C ARG A 56 -3.77 8.42 6.51
N THR A 57 -3.98 7.41 5.68
CA THR A 57 -4.34 6.06 6.13
C THR A 57 -3.12 5.20 6.44
N ILE A 58 -2.04 5.27 5.65
CA ILE A 58 -0.88 4.41 5.83
C ILE A 58 0.19 5.04 6.71
N ARG A 59 0.48 6.34 6.55
CA ARG A 59 1.53 7.04 7.28
C ARG A 59 1.03 7.78 8.50
N GLY A 60 -0.21 8.29 8.45
CA GLY A 60 -0.89 8.96 9.57
C GLY A 60 -1.67 8.00 10.45
N GLY A 61 -2.35 8.54 11.47
CA GLY A 61 -3.26 7.83 12.36
C GLY A 61 -2.61 7.24 13.60
N ARG A 62 -3.35 6.39 14.33
CA ARG A 62 -3.00 5.81 15.63
C ARG A 62 -2.48 4.38 15.54
N LEU A 63 -2.98 3.62 14.57
CA LEU A 63 -2.62 2.22 14.39
C LEU A 63 -1.16 2.10 13.94
N ASP A 64 -0.49 1.07 14.43
CA ASP A 64 0.89 0.79 14.07
C ASP A 64 1.04 0.49 12.57
N ARG A 65 2.15 0.89 12.00
CA ARG A 65 2.44 0.71 10.56
C ARG A 65 2.40 -0.75 10.12
N ASP A 66 2.88 -1.67 10.94
CA ASP A 66 2.88 -3.10 10.67
C ASP A 66 1.46 -3.66 10.52
N LEU A 67 0.53 -3.25 11.37
CA LEU A 67 -0.87 -3.63 11.27
C LEU A 67 -1.51 -3.09 9.99
N LYS A 68 -1.20 -1.86 9.60
CA LYS A 68 -1.70 -1.24 8.36
C LYS A 68 -1.18 -1.95 7.11
N GLU A 69 0.10 -2.30 7.07
CA GLU A 69 0.66 -3.07 5.97
C GLU A 69 0.07 -4.48 5.91
N LEU A 70 -0.18 -5.13 7.07
CA LEU A 70 -0.87 -6.41 7.14
C LEU A 70 -2.28 -6.32 6.55
N VAL A 71 -3.08 -5.33 6.97
CA VAL A 71 -4.43 -5.05 6.43
C VAL A 71 -4.36 -4.82 4.92
N SER A 72 -3.37 -4.08 4.45
CA SER A 72 -3.17 -3.79 3.02
C SER A 72 -2.92 -5.07 2.21
N VAL A 73 -2.11 -5.99 2.73
CA VAL A 73 -1.88 -7.30 2.10
C VAL A 73 -3.16 -8.12 2.07
N VAL A 74 -3.88 -8.22 3.21
CA VAL A 74 -5.13 -8.99 3.31
C VAL A 74 -6.16 -8.52 2.28
N VAL A 75 -6.41 -7.21 2.21
CA VAL A 75 -7.34 -6.62 1.23
C VAL A 75 -6.87 -6.88 -0.20
N SER A 76 -5.58 -6.73 -0.47
CA SER A 76 -5.03 -6.92 -1.82
C SER A 76 -5.11 -8.37 -2.27
N GLN A 77 -4.94 -9.33 -1.36
CA GLN A 77 -5.15 -10.75 -1.65
C GLN A 77 -6.63 -11.08 -1.86
N ALA A 78 -7.52 -10.56 -1.02
CA ALA A 78 -8.96 -10.76 -1.17
C ALA A 78 -9.49 -10.24 -2.51
N ASN A 79 -8.87 -9.20 -3.06
CA ASN A 79 -9.19 -8.63 -4.36
C ASN A 79 -8.38 -9.21 -5.53
N ASP A 80 -7.52 -10.22 -5.30
CA ASP A 80 -6.61 -10.80 -6.31
C ASP A 80 -5.64 -9.77 -6.97
N CYS A 81 -5.33 -8.65 -6.29
CA CYS A 81 -4.42 -7.64 -6.81
C CYS A 81 -2.95 -8.07 -6.64
N ALA A 82 -2.36 -8.67 -7.67
CA ALA A 82 -1.01 -9.20 -7.61
C ALA A 82 0.05 -8.11 -7.36
N TYR A 83 -0.06 -6.95 -8.01
CA TYR A 83 0.86 -5.82 -7.82
C TYR A 83 0.82 -5.30 -6.38
N CYS A 84 -0.38 -5.06 -5.85
CA CYS A 84 -0.53 -4.52 -4.50
C CYS A 84 -0.04 -5.51 -3.44
N THR A 85 -0.38 -6.81 -3.58
CA THR A 85 0.11 -7.86 -2.69
C THR A 85 1.64 -7.93 -2.68
N ALA A 86 2.29 -7.88 -3.84
CA ALA A 86 3.75 -7.92 -3.94
C ALA A 86 4.39 -6.67 -3.30
N SER A 87 3.84 -5.48 -3.54
CA SER A 87 4.35 -4.22 -3.01
C SER A 87 4.27 -4.16 -1.47
N HIS A 88 3.12 -4.56 -0.89
CA HIS A 88 2.93 -4.55 0.56
C HIS A 88 3.63 -5.71 1.27
N ARG A 89 3.85 -6.85 0.58
CA ARG A 89 4.76 -7.89 1.06
C ARG A 89 6.16 -7.34 1.29
N GLU A 90 6.70 -6.61 0.30
CA GLU A 90 8.01 -5.98 0.40
C GLU A 90 8.07 -5.03 1.62
N ASN A 91 7.04 -4.20 1.81
CA ASN A 91 6.95 -3.31 2.97
C ASN A 91 6.91 -4.08 4.30
N LEU A 92 6.13 -5.15 4.40
CA LEU A 92 6.05 -5.97 5.62
C LEU A 92 7.38 -6.62 5.97
N LEU A 93 8.10 -7.15 4.99
CA LEU A 93 9.34 -7.86 5.24
C LEU A 93 10.53 -6.90 5.44
N GLU A 94 10.64 -5.86 4.63
CA GLU A 94 11.83 -5.00 4.58
C GLU A 94 11.72 -3.76 5.48
N ILE A 95 10.54 -3.13 5.55
CA ILE A 95 10.34 -1.90 6.35
C ILE A 95 9.92 -2.25 7.77
N VAL A 96 8.95 -3.14 7.91
CA VAL A 96 8.35 -3.53 9.20
C VAL A 96 9.13 -4.67 9.88
N SER A 97 9.91 -5.42 9.10
CA SER A 97 10.66 -6.60 9.56
C SER A 97 9.76 -7.70 10.14
N MET A 98 8.58 -7.90 9.53
CA MET A 98 7.69 -9.00 9.89
C MET A 98 8.39 -10.34 9.63
N PRO A 99 8.33 -11.32 10.56
CA PRO A 99 8.84 -12.67 10.29
C PRO A 99 8.14 -13.29 9.08
N GLU A 100 8.90 -13.88 8.16
CA GLU A 100 8.36 -14.46 6.92
C GLU A 100 7.31 -15.55 7.18
N GLU A 101 7.45 -16.31 8.26
CA GLU A 101 6.46 -17.30 8.69
C GLU A 101 5.08 -16.68 8.98
N ARG A 102 5.04 -15.48 9.57
CA ARG A 102 3.79 -14.74 9.81
C ARG A 102 3.20 -14.21 8.51
N PHE A 103 4.03 -13.71 7.61
CA PHE A 103 3.56 -13.29 6.29
C PHE A 103 2.97 -14.48 5.53
N GLU A 104 3.60 -15.66 5.56
CA GLU A 104 3.08 -16.86 4.90
C GLU A 104 1.73 -17.32 5.48
N ALA A 105 1.52 -17.18 6.80
CA ALA A 105 0.21 -17.43 7.42
C ALA A 105 -0.86 -16.44 6.89
N VAL A 106 -0.53 -15.16 6.78
CA VAL A 106 -1.42 -14.15 6.16
C VAL A 106 -1.74 -14.54 4.72
N ARG A 107 -0.72 -14.89 3.94
CA ARG A 107 -0.84 -15.29 2.54
C ARG A 107 -1.70 -16.55 2.35
N ALA A 108 -1.65 -17.46 3.30
CA ALA A 108 -2.45 -18.70 3.28
C ALA A 108 -3.89 -18.49 3.79
N GLY A 109 -4.24 -17.30 4.33
CA GLY A 109 -5.51 -17.07 5.01
C GLY A 109 -5.59 -17.77 6.38
N GLU A 110 -4.46 -18.20 6.93
CA GLU A 110 -4.36 -18.92 8.20
C GLU A 110 -4.27 -17.93 9.37
N TYR A 111 -5.25 -17.02 9.47
CA TYR A 111 -5.23 -15.94 10.47
C TYR A 111 -5.24 -16.43 11.92
N ASP A 112 -5.63 -17.67 12.18
CA ASP A 112 -5.58 -18.27 13.52
C ASP A 112 -4.14 -18.43 14.06
N ALA A 113 -3.14 -18.39 13.18
CA ALA A 113 -1.73 -18.38 13.55
C ALA A 113 -1.23 -17.00 14.01
N LEU A 114 -2.00 -15.92 13.78
CA LEU A 114 -1.64 -14.56 14.14
C LEU A 114 -2.00 -14.25 15.61
N PRO A 115 -1.30 -13.29 16.23
CA PRO A 115 -1.76 -12.68 17.48
C PRO A 115 -3.21 -12.20 17.39
N GLU A 116 -3.93 -12.21 18.51
CA GLU A 116 -5.36 -11.91 18.55
C GLU A 116 -5.73 -10.57 17.90
N HIS A 117 -4.97 -9.54 18.19
CA HIS A 117 -5.15 -8.21 17.63
C HIS A 117 -5.02 -8.20 16.10
N GLU A 118 -3.97 -8.80 15.55
CA GLU A 118 -3.75 -8.89 14.11
C GLU A 118 -4.78 -9.78 13.43
N ARG A 119 -5.15 -10.90 14.08
CA ARG A 119 -6.17 -11.82 13.57
C ARG A 119 -7.52 -11.13 13.41
N ALA A 120 -7.94 -10.35 14.41
CA ALA A 120 -9.18 -9.61 14.37
C ALA A 120 -9.18 -8.57 13.23
N ALA A 121 -8.09 -7.80 13.11
CA ALA A 121 -7.92 -6.84 12.04
C ALA A 121 -7.90 -7.49 10.64
N ALA A 122 -7.21 -8.63 10.48
CA ALA A 122 -7.14 -9.36 9.21
C ALA A 122 -8.52 -9.86 8.76
N ARG A 123 -9.29 -10.49 9.66
CA ARG A 123 -10.65 -10.97 9.36
C ARG A 123 -11.60 -9.83 9.02
N PHE A 124 -11.53 -8.73 9.77
CA PHE A 124 -12.31 -7.53 9.46
C PHE A 124 -11.95 -6.94 8.10
N ALA A 125 -10.66 -6.81 7.80
CA ALA A 125 -10.18 -6.28 6.52
C ALA A 125 -10.61 -7.15 5.32
N GLU A 126 -10.52 -8.47 5.45
CA GLU A 126 -11.01 -9.42 4.43
C GLU A 126 -12.52 -9.26 4.21
N GLN A 127 -13.29 -9.12 5.30
CA GLN A 127 -14.74 -8.91 5.19
C GLN A 127 -15.08 -7.56 4.55
N VAL A 128 -14.35 -6.48 4.87
CA VAL A 128 -14.50 -5.18 4.20
C VAL A 128 -14.29 -5.30 2.70
N ALA A 129 -13.30 -6.11 2.28
CA ALA A 129 -12.99 -6.28 0.86
C ALA A 129 -14.05 -7.11 0.12
N LEU A 130 -14.55 -8.19 0.73
CA LEU A 130 -15.39 -9.18 0.06
C LEU A 130 -16.90 -8.95 0.27
N ASP A 131 -17.31 -8.58 1.46
CA ASP A 131 -18.73 -8.40 1.83
C ASP A 131 -18.90 -7.32 2.91
N PRO A 132 -18.72 -6.05 2.58
CA PRO A 132 -18.84 -4.95 3.54
C PRO A 132 -20.25 -4.80 4.14
N LYS A 133 -21.27 -5.38 3.50
CA LYS A 133 -22.65 -5.36 4.02
C LYS A 133 -22.92 -6.47 5.03
N GLY A 134 -22.08 -7.49 5.03
CA GLY A 134 -22.14 -8.58 5.99
C GLY A 134 -21.46 -8.29 7.34
N ILE A 135 -20.84 -7.11 7.50
CA ILE A 135 -20.29 -6.68 8.78
C ILE A 135 -21.44 -6.45 9.76
N ASP A 136 -21.51 -7.26 10.80
CA ASP A 136 -22.53 -7.25 11.84
C ASP A 136 -21.96 -6.90 13.21
N GLU A 137 -22.82 -6.91 14.24
CA GLU A 137 -22.41 -6.62 15.62
C GLU A 137 -21.35 -7.61 16.15
N GLU A 138 -21.39 -8.90 15.73
CA GLU A 138 -20.43 -9.91 16.17
C GLU A 138 -19.02 -9.62 15.62
N ALA A 139 -18.91 -9.16 14.37
CA ALA A 139 -17.65 -8.73 13.79
C ALA A 139 -17.06 -7.52 14.53
N LEU A 140 -17.90 -6.55 14.92
CA LEU A 140 -17.48 -5.38 15.69
C LEU A 140 -17.09 -5.75 17.13
N ASP A 141 -17.87 -6.61 17.81
CA ASP A 141 -17.56 -7.12 19.14
C ASP A 141 -16.20 -7.86 19.15
N THR A 142 -15.88 -8.58 18.07
CA THR A 142 -14.57 -9.23 17.94
C THR A 142 -13.42 -8.24 17.91
N LEU A 143 -13.57 -7.10 17.24
CA LEU A 143 -12.57 -6.02 17.26
C LEU A 143 -12.45 -5.40 18.64
N TYR A 144 -13.55 -5.09 19.30
CA TYR A 144 -13.53 -4.56 20.67
C TYR A 144 -12.86 -5.52 21.65
N ALA A 145 -13.16 -6.82 21.56
CA ALA A 145 -12.55 -7.84 22.39
C ALA A 145 -11.02 -7.95 22.15
N ALA A 146 -10.57 -7.68 20.93
CA ALA A 146 -9.14 -7.64 20.56
C ALA A 146 -8.45 -6.32 20.94
N GLY A 147 -9.17 -5.37 21.57
CA GLY A 147 -8.63 -4.13 22.12
C GLY A 147 -8.70 -2.91 21.21
N PHE A 148 -9.40 -2.98 20.08
CA PHE A 148 -9.69 -1.80 19.25
C PHE A 148 -10.80 -0.96 19.85
N ASP A 149 -10.71 0.36 19.71
CA ASP A 149 -11.80 1.28 20.02
C ASP A 149 -12.52 1.76 18.74
N GLU A 150 -13.51 2.64 18.86
CA GLU A 150 -14.25 3.16 17.69
C GLU A 150 -13.37 3.95 16.72
N GLU A 151 -12.36 4.67 17.22
CA GLU A 151 -11.42 5.43 16.40
C GLU A 151 -10.52 4.47 15.60
N ASP A 152 -10.02 3.42 16.26
CA ASP A 152 -9.23 2.36 15.62
C ASP A 152 -10.02 1.61 14.55
N MET A 153 -11.30 1.29 14.81
CA MET A 153 -12.19 0.66 13.81
C MET A 153 -12.37 1.54 12.59
N VAL A 154 -12.60 2.84 12.77
CA VAL A 154 -12.75 3.78 11.65
C VAL A 154 -11.44 3.89 10.87
N GLU A 155 -10.29 3.86 11.56
CA GLU A 155 -8.98 3.87 10.92
C GLU A 155 -8.73 2.57 10.13
N LEU A 156 -9.02 1.39 10.71
CA LEU A 156 -8.95 0.10 10.00
C LEU A 156 -9.82 0.09 8.75
N LEU A 157 -11.06 0.58 8.85
CA LEU A 157 -11.96 0.71 7.71
C LEU A 157 -11.39 1.68 6.67
N GLY A 158 -10.76 2.77 7.12
CA GLY A 158 -10.08 3.73 6.26
C GLY A 158 -8.94 3.08 5.47
N VAL A 159 -8.09 2.29 6.13
CA VAL A 159 -7.01 1.54 5.48
C VAL A 159 -7.58 0.53 4.48
N ALA A 160 -8.51 -0.33 4.91
CA ALA A 160 -9.09 -1.35 4.06
C ALA A 160 -9.80 -0.76 2.83
N GLY A 161 -10.63 0.29 3.02
CA GLY A 161 -11.33 0.99 1.94
C GLY A 161 -10.37 1.67 0.95
N THR A 162 -9.26 2.23 1.44
CA THR A 162 -8.20 2.79 0.59
C THR A 162 -7.64 1.73 -0.36
N PHE A 163 -7.38 0.52 0.16
CA PHE A 163 -6.85 -0.56 -0.66
C PHE A 163 -7.87 -1.20 -1.59
N VAL A 164 -9.14 -1.25 -1.22
CA VAL A 164 -10.21 -1.62 -2.18
C VAL A 164 -10.20 -0.65 -3.37
N ALA A 165 -10.10 0.65 -3.13
CA ALA A 165 -10.02 1.64 -4.20
C ALA A 165 -8.70 1.51 -5.00
N ALA A 166 -7.55 1.43 -4.33
CA ALA A 166 -6.25 1.31 -4.98
C ALA A 166 -6.16 0.07 -5.88
N ASN A 167 -6.60 -1.09 -5.37
CA ASN A 167 -6.63 -2.35 -6.12
C ASN A 167 -7.50 -2.22 -7.38
N THR A 168 -8.67 -1.56 -7.26
CA THR A 168 -9.54 -1.30 -8.41
C THR A 168 -8.83 -0.51 -9.52
N TYR A 169 -8.07 0.52 -9.17
CA TYR A 169 -7.30 1.28 -10.16
C TYR A 169 -6.18 0.45 -10.76
N VAL A 170 -5.43 -0.26 -9.94
CA VAL A 170 -4.32 -1.12 -10.37
C VAL A 170 -4.79 -2.17 -11.37
N ASP A 171 -5.85 -2.89 -11.04
CA ASP A 171 -6.38 -3.96 -11.88
C ASP A 171 -7.01 -3.42 -13.17
N ALA A 172 -7.82 -2.36 -13.06
CA ALA A 172 -8.45 -1.72 -14.22
C ALA A 172 -7.43 -1.10 -15.19
N LEU A 173 -6.29 -0.63 -14.69
CA LEU A 173 -5.18 -0.11 -15.48
C LEU A 173 -4.19 -1.19 -15.91
N SER A 174 -4.39 -2.43 -15.48
CA SER A 174 -3.52 -3.59 -15.79
C SER A 174 -2.06 -3.38 -15.35
N ILE A 175 -1.85 -2.75 -14.18
CA ILE A 175 -0.53 -2.55 -13.59
C ILE A 175 -0.04 -3.90 -13.03
N GLN A 176 1.16 -4.34 -13.43
CA GLN A 176 1.72 -5.62 -13.06
C GLN A 176 2.97 -5.46 -12.19
N PRO A 177 3.31 -6.44 -11.33
CA PRO A 177 4.53 -6.39 -10.52
C PRO A 177 5.80 -6.20 -11.37
N GLY A 178 5.88 -6.83 -12.57
CA GLY A 178 7.01 -6.73 -13.49
C GLY A 178 7.15 -5.37 -14.19
N ASP A 179 6.10 -4.56 -14.25
CA ASP A 179 6.15 -3.24 -14.88
C ASP A 179 7.13 -2.29 -14.15
N ARG A 180 7.43 -2.56 -12.88
CA ARG A 180 8.35 -1.74 -12.07
C ARG A 180 9.77 -1.74 -12.63
N GLU A 181 10.27 -2.91 -13.03
CA GLU A 181 11.61 -3.02 -13.60
C GLU A 181 11.72 -2.28 -14.93
N GLU A 182 10.69 -2.36 -15.78
CA GLU A 182 10.64 -1.63 -17.05
C GLU A 182 10.49 -0.12 -16.85
N ALA A 183 9.61 0.31 -15.94
CA ALA A 183 9.35 1.72 -15.69
C ALA A 183 10.57 2.46 -15.16
N TYR A 184 11.43 1.79 -14.37
CA TYR A 184 12.58 2.41 -13.71
C TYR A 184 13.94 1.95 -14.25
N ALA A 185 14.01 1.16 -15.30
CA ALA A 185 15.23 0.61 -15.91
C ALA A 185 16.25 1.66 -16.44
N GLY A 186 16.14 2.92 -16.10
CA GLY A 186 17.11 3.96 -16.47
C GLY A 186 17.46 4.91 -15.33
N ALA A 187 16.79 4.79 -14.18
CA ALA A 187 16.93 5.75 -13.08
C ALA A 187 18.11 5.48 -12.13
N GLU A 188 18.73 4.30 -12.20
CA GLU A 188 19.83 3.91 -11.32
C GLU A 188 21.22 4.39 -11.79
N THR A 189 21.34 4.97 -12.97
CA THR A 189 22.66 5.35 -13.54
C THR A 189 23.13 6.75 -13.16
N ASP A 190 22.28 7.62 -12.61
CA ASP A 190 22.64 9.01 -12.35
C ASP A 190 23.19 9.30 -10.92
N THR A 191 23.17 8.33 -10.00
CA THR A 191 23.69 8.53 -8.64
C THR A 191 25.13 8.08 -8.42
N ALA A 192 25.80 7.52 -9.43
CA ALA A 192 27.18 7.01 -9.33
C ALA A 192 28.24 7.92 -9.96
N GLY A 193 27.93 9.14 -10.36
CA GLY A 193 28.85 10.00 -11.09
C GLY A 193 28.99 11.39 -10.52
N ASP A 194 29.52 11.55 -9.28
CA ASP A 194 30.35 12.73 -8.96
C ASP A 194 31.12 12.55 -7.64
N SER A 195 32.12 11.71 -7.69
CA SER A 195 33.21 11.73 -6.71
C SER A 195 34.55 11.46 -7.40
N ASP A 196 34.94 12.36 -8.27
CA ASP A 196 36.40 12.52 -8.55
C ASP A 196 36.70 13.93 -9.09
N THR A 197 37.85 14.43 -8.64
CA THR A 197 38.53 15.69 -8.92
C THR A 197 38.13 16.84 -7.98
N ASP A 198 39.00 17.34 -7.09
CA ASP A 198 40.33 17.82 -7.47
C ASP A 198 41.27 17.92 -6.25
N ARG A 199 42.53 17.72 -6.55
CA ARG A 199 43.72 17.91 -5.70
C ARG A 199 43.97 19.36 -5.33
#